data_3d3b60caf609032ac817e174987ce491
#
_entry.id   3d3b60caf609032ac817e174987ce491
#
_cell.length_a   1.000
_cell.length_b   1.000
_cell.length_c   1.000
_cell.angle_alpha   90.00
_cell.angle_beta   90.00
_cell.angle_gamma   90.00
#
_symmetry.space_group_name_H-M   'P 1'
#
loop_
_entity.id
_entity.type
_entity.pdbx_description
1 polymer ?
#
loop_
_entity_poly.entity_id
_entity_poly.type
_entity_poly.pdbx_seq_one_letter_code
_entity_poly.pdbx_strand_id
1 'polypeptide(L)'
;MDIRKTIEHTILRPDCTTDAIHQLCDAALQHTFYGVCVPPYYVRDAVRFINEQAKVITVVGFPMGYSTIPSKVEEIKKALDEGADEIDAVVSIAAVKSGNWNYIKSELDSMMRSVSLKGKVLKLIVETGILTRDELTKLLPIAEQNEVHFIKTSTGFNGVGATVEDVKFLKATLKNKTKIKASGGVKTQEQAEKLLNAGADRIGTSSGLQMLGL
;
A
#
# COMPACT_ATOMS: atom_id res chain seq x y z
N MET A 1 15.80 -15.21 0.38
CA MET A 1 14.35 -14.91 0.10
C MET A 1 14.22 -14.59 -1.37
N ASP A 2 13.25 -15.16 -2.07
CA ASP A 2 12.98 -14.78 -3.47
C ASP A 2 12.30 -13.41 -3.49
N ILE A 3 13.03 -12.39 -3.98
CA ILE A 3 12.54 -11.01 -4.01
C ILE A 3 11.23 -10.87 -4.81
N ARG A 4 11.02 -11.68 -5.85
CA ARG A 4 9.81 -11.66 -6.68
C ARG A 4 8.54 -11.82 -5.84
N LYS A 5 8.59 -12.66 -4.81
CA LYS A 5 7.48 -12.91 -3.88
C LYS A 5 7.18 -11.75 -2.92
N THR A 6 7.99 -10.69 -2.94
CA THR A 6 7.76 -9.47 -2.17
C THR A 6 7.25 -8.32 -3.03
N ILE A 7 7.25 -8.47 -4.35
CA ILE A 7 6.90 -7.40 -5.30
C ILE A 7 5.39 -7.31 -5.49
N GLU A 8 4.85 -6.13 -5.26
CA GLU A 8 3.55 -5.70 -5.74
C GLU A 8 3.77 -4.79 -6.96
N HIS A 9 3.61 -5.38 -8.17
CA HIS A 9 3.82 -4.65 -9.42
C HIS A 9 2.71 -3.64 -9.65
N THR A 10 3.06 -2.36 -9.87
CA THR A 10 2.14 -1.24 -9.66
C THR A 10 1.98 -0.36 -10.88
N ILE A 11 0.75 -0.08 -11.29
CA ILE A 11 0.39 1.04 -12.18
C ILE A 11 -0.72 1.84 -11.50
N LEU A 12 -0.46 3.12 -11.18
CA LEU A 12 -1.45 4.03 -10.55
C LEU A 12 -1.53 5.39 -11.27
N ARG A 13 -0.83 5.57 -12.38
CA ARG A 13 -0.91 6.79 -13.19
C ARG A 13 -2.31 6.94 -13.79
N PRO A 14 -2.85 8.18 -13.90
CA PRO A 14 -4.25 8.39 -14.29
C PRO A 14 -4.53 8.10 -15.78
N ASP A 15 -3.50 8.03 -16.60
CA ASP A 15 -3.56 7.79 -18.04
C ASP A 15 -3.34 6.32 -18.43
N CYS A 16 -3.36 5.38 -17.47
CA CYS A 16 -3.22 3.97 -17.79
C CYS A 16 -4.45 3.42 -18.53
N THR A 17 -4.20 2.47 -19.42
CA THR A 17 -5.23 1.83 -20.24
C THR A 17 -5.47 0.39 -19.79
N THR A 18 -6.56 -0.22 -20.26
CA THR A 18 -6.84 -1.65 -20.04
C THR A 18 -5.69 -2.53 -20.51
N ASP A 19 -5.11 -2.24 -21.69
CA ASP A 19 -3.96 -2.98 -22.20
C ASP A 19 -2.74 -2.88 -21.30
N ALA A 20 -2.48 -1.70 -20.73
CA ALA A 20 -1.39 -1.53 -19.76
C ALA A 20 -1.63 -2.34 -18.47
N ILE A 21 -2.89 -2.46 -18.02
CA ILE A 21 -3.25 -3.31 -16.88
C ILE A 21 -3.10 -4.79 -17.22
N HIS A 22 -3.49 -5.23 -18.40
CA HIS A 22 -3.27 -6.62 -18.83
C HIS A 22 -1.79 -6.96 -18.90
N GLN A 23 -0.96 -6.09 -19.49
CA GLN A 23 0.51 -6.27 -19.51
C GLN A 23 1.10 -6.35 -18.09
N LEU A 24 0.60 -5.52 -17.16
CA LEU A 24 1.01 -5.57 -15.75
C LEU A 24 0.67 -6.94 -15.12
N CYS A 25 -0.53 -7.45 -15.38
CA CYS A 25 -0.99 -8.75 -14.88
C CYS A 25 -0.18 -9.90 -15.49
N ASP A 26 0.04 -9.89 -16.81
CA ASP A 26 0.89 -10.87 -17.49
C ASP A 26 2.30 -10.92 -16.89
N ALA A 27 2.93 -9.76 -16.72
CA ALA A 27 4.25 -9.68 -16.11
C ALA A 27 4.26 -10.27 -14.69
N ALA A 28 3.23 -9.98 -13.88
CA ALA A 28 3.13 -10.51 -12.52
C ALA A 28 3.00 -12.04 -12.51
N LEU A 29 2.22 -12.60 -13.42
CA LEU A 29 2.04 -14.06 -13.56
C LEU A 29 3.32 -14.74 -14.07
N GLN A 30 3.90 -14.25 -15.17
CA GLN A 30 5.11 -14.81 -15.78
C GLN A 30 6.32 -14.83 -14.81
N HIS A 31 6.46 -13.77 -14.01
CA HIS A 31 7.59 -13.64 -13.09
C HIS A 31 7.23 -13.97 -11.65
N THR A 32 6.05 -14.50 -11.40
CA THR A 32 5.58 -14.96 -10.08
C THR A 32 5.68 -13.88 -9.00
N PHE A 33 5.33 -12.64 -9.33
CA PHE A 33 5.23 -11.55 -8.34
C PHE A 33 4.16 -11.85 -7.32
N TYR A 34 4.25 -11.18 -6.15
CA TYR A 34 3.23 -11.35 -5.11
C TYR A 34 1.84 -10.94 -5.60
N GLY A 35 1.76 -9.83 -6.33
CA GLY A 35 0.51 -9.31 -6.85
C GLY A 35 0.69 -8.06 -7.68
N VAL A 36 -0.45 -7.52 -8.11
CA VAL A 36 -0.55 -6.28 -8.86
C VAL A 36 -1.29 -5.23 -8.06
N CYS A 37 -0.86 -3.95 -8.19
CA CYS A 37 -1.55 -2.83 -7.59
C CYS A 37 -2.06 -1.91 -8.69
N VAL A 38 -3.39 -1.78 -8.78
CA VAL A 38 -4.10 -1.12 -9.88
C VAL A 38 -5.04 -0.01 -9.37
N PRO A 39 -5.41 0.98 -10.21
CA PRO A 39 -6.44 1.95 -9.84
C PRO A 39 -7.79 1.27 -9.58
N PRO A 40 -8.66 1.84 -8.72
CA PRO A 40 -9.96 1.26 -8.37
C PRO A 40 -10.84 0.89 -9.58
N TYR A 41 -10.78 1.68 -10.64
CA TYR A 41 -11.52 1.43 -11.88
C TYR A 41 -11.21 0.07 -12.53
N TYR A 42 -9.97 -0.43 -12.38
CA TYR A 42 -9.50 -1.66 -13.02
C TYR A 42 -9.52 -2.89 -12.13
N VAL A 43 -10.02 -2.81 -10.90
CA VAL A 43 -10.02 -3.95 -9.95
C VAL A 43 -10.70 -5.17 -10.55
N ARG A 44 -11.91 -5.02 -11.08
CA ARG A 44 -12.67 -6.13 -11.64
C ARG A 44 -11.96 -6.80 -12.83
N ASP A 45 -11.34 -6.00 -13.70
CA ASP A 45 -10.60 -6.53 -14.85
C ASP A 45 -9.33 -7.25 -14.41
N ALA A 46 -8.56 -6.67 -13.49
CA ALA A 46 -7.38 -7.31 -12.94
C ALA A 46 -7.71 -8.62 -12.23
N VAL A 47 -8.78 -8.65 -11.42
CA VAL A 47 -9.25 -9.89 -10.75
C VAL A 47 -9.58 -11.00 -11.75
N ARG A 48 -10.31 -10.69 -12.81
CA ARG A 48 -10.64 -11.64 -13.87
C ARG A 48 -9.39 -12.17 -14.59
N PHE A 49 -8.45 -11.27 -14.88
CA PHE A 49 -7.24 -11.61 -15.61
C PHE A 49 -6.27 -12.45 -14.76
N ILE A 50 -6.06 -12.06 -13.50
CA ILE A 50 -5.19 -12.77 -12.55
C ILE A 50 -5.74 -14.15 -12.17
N ASN A 51 -7.06 -14.31 -12.12
CA ASN A 51 -7.74 -15.57 -11.85
C ASN A 51 -7.11 -16.33 -10.66
N GLU A 52 -7.02 -15.68 -9.50
CA GLU A 52 -6.50 -16.19 -8.22
C GLU A 52 -5.01 -16.59 -8.19
N GLN A 53 -4.26 -16.44 -9.30
CA GLN A 53 -2.86 -16.85 -9.39
C GLN A 53 -1.89 -15.85 -8.71
N ALA A 54 -2.33 -14.62 -8.48
CA ALA A 54 -1.60 -13.57 -7.75
C ALA A 54 -2.60 -12.69 -6.99
N LYS A 55 -2.11 -11.79 -6.13
CA LYS A 55 -2.98 -10.89 -5.38
C LYS A 55 -3.33 -9.64 -6.17
N VAL A 56 -4.58 -9.19 -6.06
CA VAL A 56 -5.04 -7.91 -6.61
C VAL A 56 -5.18 -6.91 -5.48
N ILE A 57 -4.40 -5.84 -5.57
CA ILE A 57 -4.32 -4.74 -4.62
C ILE A 57 -4.88 -3.49 -5.29
N THR A 58 -5.58 -2.64 -4.52
CA THR A 58 -5.97 -1.32 -5.00
C THR A 58 -5.83 -0.27 -3.93
N VAL A 59 -6.07 1.00 -4.29
CA VAL A 59 -5.85 2.16 -3.44
C VAL A 59 -7.16 2.84 -3.06
N VAL A 60 -7.18 3.50 -1.89
CA VAL A 60 -8.33 4.21 -1.33
C VAL A 60 -7.91 5.57 -0.78
N GLY A 61 -8.70 6.61 -1.03
CA GLY A 61 -8.38 8.00 -0.66
C GLY A 61 -7.09 8.50 -1.31
N PHE A 62 -6.72 7.93 -2.42
CA PHE A 62 -5.41 8.08 -3.03
C PHE A 62 -5.37 9.23 -4.07
N PRO A 63 -4.25 9.98 -4.18
CA PRO A 63 -3.04 9.88 -3.34
C PRO A 63 -3.02 10.81 -2.12
N MET A 64 -4.00 11.68 -1.94
CA MET A 64 -3.93 12.83 -1.02
C MET A 64 -4.43 12.53 0.41
N GLY A 65 -5.21 11.46 0.61
CA GLY A 65 -5.74 11.09 1.91
C GLY A 65 -6.87 11.97 2.47
N TYR A 66 -7.34 12.98 1.75
CA TYR A 66 -8.32 13.97 2.23
C TYR A 66 -9.79 13.56 2.04
N SER A 67 -10.06 12.39 1.43
CA SER A 67 -11.42 11.85 1.38
C SER A 67 -11.96 11.63 2.79
N THR A 68 -13.27 11.89 2.97
CA THR A 68 -13.92 11.68 4.26
C THR A 68 -13.97 10.20 4.65
N ILE A 69 -14.16 9.91 5.93
CA ILE A 69 -14.26 8.52 6.42
C ILE A 69 -15.35 7.74 5.68
N PRO A 70 -16.59 8.23 5.51
CA PRO A 70 -17.61 7.50 4.75
C PRO A 70 -17.19 7.23 3.30
N SER A 71 -16.54 8.20 2.62
CA SER A 71 -16.06 8.01 1.25
C SER A 71 -15.03 6.89 1.16
N LYS A 72 -14.02 6.86 2.05
CA LYS A 72 -13.02 5.79 2.09
C LYS A 72 -13.63 4.43 2.38
N VAL A 73 -14.61 4.38 3.28
CA VAL A 73 -15.34 3.13 3.60
C VAL A 73 -16.09 2.61 2.37
N GLU A 74 -16.77 3.48 1.61
CA GLU A 74 -17.46 3.07 0.38
C GLU A 74 -16.48 2.66 -0.73
N GLU A 75 -15.35 3.36 -0.90
CA GLU A 75 -14.27 2.93 -1.80
C GLU A 75 -13.77 1.52 -1.43
N ILE A 76 -13.52 1.25 -0.14
CA ILE A 76 -13.11 -0.08 0.35
C ILE A 76 -14.16 -1.14 0.00
N LYS A 77 -15.43 -0.92 0.37
CA LYS A 77 -16.51 -1.88 0.10
C LYS A 77 -16.60 -2.20 -1.39
N LYS A 78 -16.60 -1.16 -2.23
CA LYS A 78 -16.64 -1.32 -3.69
C LYS A 78 -15.49 -2.15 -4.21
N ALA A 79 -14.25 -1.84 -3.79
CA ALA A 79 -13.06 -2.58 -4.20
C ALA A 79 -13.11 -4.05 -3.79
N LEU A 80 -13.54 -4.33 -2.54
CA LEU A 80 -13.66 -5.69 -2.03
C LEU A 80 -14.79 -6.48 -2.72
N ASP A 81 -15.91 -5.84 -3.04
CA ASP A 81 -17.02 -6.46 -3.78
C ASP A 81 -16.63 -6.75 -5.25
N GLU A 82 -15.68 -6.01 -5.80
CA GLU A 82 -15.08 -6.29 -7.12
C GLU A 82 -13.98 -7.35 -7.09
N GLY A 83 -13.59 -7.82 -5.91
CA GLY A 83 -12.69 -8.95 -5.72
C GLY A 83 -11.26 -8.57 -5.31
N ALA A 84 -10.97 -7.33 -4.94
CA ALA A 84 -9.65 -6.97 -4.42
C ALA A 84 -9.29 -7.83 -3.18
N ASP A 85 -8.02 -8.24 -3.09
CA ASP A 85 -7.49 -8.99 -1.93
C ASP A 85 -6.97 -8.08 -0.85
N GLU A 86 -6.38 -6.94 -1.22
CA GLU A 86 -5.72 -6.04 -0.29
C GLU A 86 -5.99 -4.57 -0.68
N ILE A 87 -6.09 -3.72 0.33
CA ILE A 87 -6.38 -2.29 0.19
C ILE A 87 -5.23 -1.46 0.73
N ASP A 88 -4.69 -0.55 -0.08
CA ASP A 88 -3.71 0.46 0.32
C ASP A 88 -4.44 1.80 0.53
N ALA A 89 -4.80 2.14 1.76
CA ALA A 89 -5.54 3.37 2.08
C ALA A 89 -4.62 4.47 2.60
N VAL A 90 -4.77 5.70 2.07
CA VAL A 90 -3.99 6.85 2.55
C VAL A 90 -4.64 7.41 3.82
N VAL A 91 -3.85 7.58 4.89
CA VAL A 91 -4.29 8.24 6.11
C VAL A 91 -4.71 9.69 5.82
N SER A 92 -5.62 10.24 6.60
CA SER A 92 -5.93 11.68 6.53
C SER A 92 -4.72 12.50 7.01
N ILE A 93 -3.83 12.86 6.06
CA ILE A 93 -2.62 13.65 6.34
C ILE A 93 -2.98 14.97 7.04
N ALA A 94 -4.04 15.63 6.59
CA ALA A 94 -4.52 16.87 7.18
C ALA A 94 -4.93 16.71 8.66
N ALA A 95 -5.58 15.60 9.01
CA ALA A 95 -5.96 15.32 10.39
C ALA A 95 -4.73 15.03 11.27
N VAL A 96 -3.73 14.31 10.74
CA VAL A 96 -2.45 14.08 11.43
C VAL A 96 -1.74 15.40 11.68
N LYS A 97 -1.59 16.25 10.63
CA LYS A 97 -0.96 17.59 10.74
C LYS A 97 -1.67 18.50 11.73
N SER A 98 -2.98 18.36 11.86
CA SER A 98 -3.79 19.12 12.82
C SER A 98 -3.78 18.51 14.24
N GLY A 99 -3.13 17.38 14.45
CA GLY A 99 -3.14 16.66 15.73
C GLY A 99 -4.51 16.09 16.11
N ASN A 100 -5.42 15.89 15.15
CA ASN A 100 -6.77 15.36 15.42
C ASN A 100 -6.74 13.82 15.51
N TRP A 101 -6.17 13.32 16.60
CA TRP A 101 -5.99 11.89 16.83
C TRP A 101 -7.30 11.12 17.02
N ASN A 102 -8.36 11.79 17.49
CA ASN A 102 -9.69 11.17 17.59
C ASN A 102 -10.28 10.89 16.20
N TYR A 103 -10.08 11.79 15.23
CA TYR A 103 -10.46 11.55 13.85
C TYR A 103 -9.70 10.36 13.27
N ILE A 104 -8.37 10.30 13.49
CA ILE A 104 -7.52 9.19 13.02
C ILE A 104 -7.98 7.85 13.60
N LYS A 105 -8.28 7.79 14.91
CA LYS A 105 -8.82 6.56 15.53
C LYS A 105 -10.12 6.12 14.87
N SER A 106 -11.06 7.03 14.64
CA SER A 106 -12.34 6.74 13.99
C SER A 106 -12.16 6.32 12.53
N GLU A 107 -11.20 6.93 11.81
CA GLU A 107 -10.86 6.59 10.43
C GLU A 107 -10.35 5.14 10.34
N LEU A 108 -9.36 4.80 11.16
CA LEU A 108 -8.75 3.46 11.15
C LEU A 108 -9.75 2.38 11.59
N ASP A 109 -10.52 2.62 12.66
CA ASP A 109 -11.58 1.70 13.12
C ASP A 109 -12.60 1.43 12.00
N SER A 110 -13.08 2.47 11.32
CA SER A 110 -14.08 2.34 10.25
C SER A 110 -13.54 1.58 9.04
N MET A 111 -12.30 1.87 8.62
CA MET A 111 -11.65 1.17 7.50
C MET A 111 -11.35 -0.29 7.87
N MET A 112 -10.81 -0.55 9.06
CA MET A 112 -10.48 -1.90 9.51
C MET A 112 -11.72 -2.78 9.64
N ARG A 113 -12.83 -2.27 10.19
CA ARG A 113 -14.10 -3.01 10.23
C ARG A 113 -14.54 -3.47 8.84
N SER A 114 -14.46 -2.58 7.84
CA SER A 114 -14.88 -2.90 6.47
C SER A 114 -14.03 -3.99 5.84
N VAL A 115 -12.72 -4.00 6.12
CA VAL A 115 -11.78 -4.99 5.58
C VAL A 115 -11.88 -6.32 6.34
N SER A 116 -11.95 -6.28 7.67
CA SER A 116 -11.99 -7.47 8.53
C SER A 116 -13.25 -8.31 8.30
N LEU A 117 -14.40 -7.69 8.05
CA LEU A 117 -15.65 -8.39 7.71
C LEU A 117 -15.54 -9.28 6.46
N LYS A 118 -14.61 -9.00 5.57
CA LYS A 118 -14.33 -9.78 4.36
C LYS A 118 -13.06 -10.66 4.49
N GLY A 119 -12.39 -10.65 5.63
CA GLY A 119 -11.13 -11.37 5.84
C GLY A 119 -9.98 -10.91 4.93
N LYS A 120 -9.98 -9.63 4.56
CA LYS A 120 -9.01 -9.03 3.64
C LYS A 120 -7.95 -8.20 4.37
N VAL A 121 -6.99 -7.66 3.64
CA VAL A 121 -5.82 -6.96 4.19
C VAL A 121 -5.92 -5.44 3.99
N LEU A 122 -5.68 -4.67 5.05
CA LEU A 122 -5.50 -3.22 4.98
C LEU A 122 -4.03 -2.85 5.16
N LYS A 123 -3.52 -2.00 4.26
CA LYS A 123 -2.23 -1.32 4.39
C LYS A 123 -2.48 0.18 4.52
N LEU A 124 -1.97 0.79 5.58
CA LEU A 124 -2.10 2.23 5.83
C LEU A 124 -0.90 2.96 5.21
N ILE A 125 -1.16 3.83 4.23
CA ILE A 125 -0.12 4.71 3.67
C ILE A 125 0.02 5.89 4.60
N VAL A 126 1.19 6.02 5.22
CA VAL A 126 1.49 7.09 6.19
C VAL A 126 2.22 8.28 5.56
N GLU A 127 2.65 8.18 4.29
CA GLU A 127 3.35 9.23 3.53
C GLU A 127 4.55 9.79 4.27
N THR A 128 5.57 8.96 4.45
CA THR A 128 6.79 9.29 5.22
C THR A 128 7.54 10.52 4.70
N GLY A 129 7.37 10.86 3.42
CA GLY A 129 7.92 12.09 2.83
C GLY A 129 7.24 13.39 3.27
N ILE A 130 6.09 13.30 3.94
CA ILE A 130 5.33 14.47 4.45
C ILE A 130 5.24 14.48 5.97
N LEU A 131 4.99 13.31 6.60
CA LEU A 131 4.85 13.23 8.06
C LEU A 131 6.21 13.24 8.76
N THR A 132 6.29 14.02 9.84
CA THR A 132 7.48 14.06 10.69
C THR A 132 7.61 12.79 11.55
N ARG A 133 8.80 12.56 12.12
CA ARG A 133 9.03 11.44 13.05
C ARG A 133 8.13 11.52 14.29
N ASP A 134 7.88 12.73 14.81
CA ASP A 134 6.98 12.93 15.95
C ASP A 134 5.54 12.59 15.63
N GLU A 135 5.06 12.96 14.44
CA GLU A 135 3.73 12.61 13.94
C GLU A 135 3.59 11.10 13.73
N LEU A 136 4.59 10.46 13.12
CA LEU A 136 4.63 9.02 12.95
C LEU A 136 4.66 8.28 14.30
N THR A 137 5.44 8.75 15.27
CA THR A 137 5.51 8.16 16.63
C THR A 137 4.15 8.16 17.33
N LYS A 138 3.29 9.14 17.04
CA LYS A 138 1.91 9.20 17.57
C LYS A 138 0.92 8.36 16.75
N LEU A 139 1.11 8.31 15.42
CA LEU A 139 0.22 7.59 14.50
C LEU A 139 0.35 6.07 14.61
N LEU A 140 1.59 5.56 14.64
CA LEU A 140 1.87 4.11 14.56
C LEU A 140 1.22 3.31 15.70
N PRO A 141 1.26 3.73 16.98
CA PRO A 141 0.53 3.02 18.04
C PRO A 141 -0.99 2.97 17.81
N ILE A 142 -1.58 4.01 17.21
CA ILE A 142 -3.01 4.03 16.88
C ILE A 142 -3.30 3.01 15.77
N ALA A 143 -2.43 2.91 14.76
CA ALA A 143 -2.55 1.91 13.70
C ALA A 143 -2.45 0.48 14.26
N GLU A 144 -1.50 0.22 15.16
CA GLU A 144 -1.34 -1.10 15.82
C GLU A 144 -2.52 -1.46 16.72
N GLN A 145 -3.08 -0.50 17.48
CA GLN A 145 -4.27 -0.71 18.31
C GLN A 145 -5.52 -1.05 17.48
N ASN A 146 -5.57 -0.57 16.23
CA ASN A 146 -6.63 -0.90 15.28
C ASN A 146 -6.29 -2.14 14.44
N GLU A 147 -5.21 -2.86 14.75
CA GLU A 147 -4.79 -4.10 14.07
C GLU A 147 -4.55 -3.93 12.56
N VAL A 148 -4.08 -2.75 12.14
CA VAL A 148 -3.69 -2.50 10.74
C VAL A 148 -2.61 -3.50 10.33
N HIS A 149 -2.81 -4.20 9.22
CA HIS A 149 -1.94 -5.30 8.81
C HIS A 149 -0.57 -4.83 8.33
N PHE A 150 -0.53 -3.70 7.62
CA PHE A 150 0.72 -3.11 7.11
C PHE A 150 0.75 -1.59 7.29
N ILE A 151 1.94 -1.07 7.57
CA ILE A 151 2.26 0.34 7.31
C ILE A 151 2.96 0.41 5.96
N LYS A 152 2.41 1.22 5.04
CA LYS A 152 3.03 1.51 3.74
C LYS A 152 3.67 2.90 3.81
N THR A 153 4.92 3.01 3.34
CA THR A 153 5.67 4.26 3.46
C THR A 153 5.05 5.41 2.68
N SER A 154 4.77 5.22 1.40
CA SER A 154 4.50 6.35 0.50
C SER A 154 3.52 6.00 -0.62
N THR A 155 2.85 7.01 -1.15
CA THR A 155 2.05 6.92 -2.38
C THR A 155 2.92 6.87 -3.63
N GLY A 156 4.07 7.53 -3.61
CA GLY A 156 4.92 7.79 -4.77
C GLY A 156 4.50 9.04 -5.58
N PHE A 157 3.48 9.77 -5.12
CA PHE A 157 2.96 11.01 -5.75
C PHE A 157 3.28 12.26 -4.92
N ASN A 158 3.51 12.11 -3.62
CA ASN A 158 3.71 13.22 -2.71
C ASN A 158 5.09 13.12 -2.04
N GLY A 159 6.04 13.97 -2.46
CA GLY A 159 7.35 14.04 -1.81
C GLY A 159 8.29 12.87 -2.11
N VAL A 160 9.19 12.60 -1.18
CA VAL A 160 10.20 11.55 -1.30
C VAL A 160 9.57 10.18 -1.05
N GLY A 161 9.91 9.19 -1.88
CA GLY A 161 9.48 7.81 -1.71
C GLY A 161 10.16 7.10 -0.53
N ALA A 162 10.11 5.76 -0.54
CA ALA A 162 10.67 4.95 0.53
C ALA A 162 12.19 5.13 0.69
N THR A 163 12.63 5.37 1.92
CA THR A 163 14.05 5.38 2.31
C THR A 163 14.36 4.23 3.27
N VAL A 164 15.63 3.82 3.31
CA VAL A 164 16.13 2.83 4.28
C VAL A 164 15.94 3.32 5.71
N GLU A 165 16.13 4.60 5.93
CA GLU A 165 15.96 5.28 7.22
C GLU A 165 14.50 5.24 7.70
N ASP A 166 13.55 5.44 6.78
CA ASP A 166 12.12 5.33 7.09
C ASP A 166 11.75 3.91 7.50
N VAL A 167 12.19 2.92 6.73
CA VAL A 167 11.89 1.52 7.02
C VAL A 167 12.50 1.10 8.36
N LYS A 168 13.75 1.47 8.65
CA LYS A 168 14.38 1.23 9.96
C LYS A 168 13.63 1.88 11.09
N PHE A 169 13.19 3.13 10.91
CA PHE A 169 12.40 3.85 11.92
C PHE A 169 11.06 3.15 12.18
N LEU A 170 10.33 2.81 11.12
CA LEU A 170 9.06 2.08 11.24
C LEU A 170 9.28 0.74 11.96
N LYS A 171 10.30 -0.01 11.57
CA LYS A 171 10.63 -1.31 12.17
C LYS A 171 10.97 -1.21 13.65
N ALA A 172 11.69 -0.17 14.06
CA ALA A 172 12.05 0.08 15.45
C ALA A 172 10.85 0.55 16.30
N THR A 173 9.88 1.23 15.67
CA THR A 173 8.72 1.83 16.37
C THR A 173 7.57 0.84 16.52
N LEU A 174 7.32 0.01 15.49
CA LEU A 174 6.27 -1.00 15.50
C LEU A 174 6.63 -2.13 16.48
N LYS A 175 5.69 -2.47 17.37
CA LYS A 175 5.90 -3.44 18.45
C LYS A 175 5.17 -4.76 18.24
N ASN A 176 4.12 -4.75 17.40
CA ASN A 176 3.23 -5.87 17.17
C ASN A 176 3.54 -6.59 15.84
N LYS A 177 2.53 -7.29 15.31
CA LYS A 177 2.63 -8.06 14.06
C LYS A 177 2.48 -7.21 12.79
N THR A 178 2.31 -5.89 12.91
CA THR A 178 2.15 -5.00 11.76
C THR A 178 3.41 -5.04 10.88
N LYS A 179 3.20 -5.33 9.60
CA LYS A 179 4.25 -5.46 8.59
C LYS A 179 4.53 -4.13 7.91
N ILE A 180 5.58 -4.08 7.09
CA ILE A 180 5.99 -2.87 6.39
C ILE A 180 6.01 -3.12 4.88
N LYS A 181 5.31 -2.25 4.12
CA LYS A 181 5.45 -2.14 2.66
C LYS A 181 6.25 -0.88 2.33
N ALA A 182 7.38 -1.05 1.66
CA ALA A 182 8.16 0.07 1.14
C ALA A 182 7.75 0.36 -0.31
N SER A 183 7.43 1.60 -0.63
CA SER A 183 7.00 2.00 -1.97
C SER A 183 7.33 3.46 -2.29
N GLY A 184 7.34 3.79 -3.59
CA GLY A 184 7.73 5.10 -4.10
C GLY A 184 9.22 5.15 -4.41
N GLY A 185 9.55 5.31 -5.70
CA GLY A 185 10.93 5.49 -6.17
C GLY A 185 11.83 4.25 -6.17
N VAL A 186 11.31 3.06 -5.90
CA VAL A 186 12.09 1.80 -5.93
C VAL A 186 12.20 1.33 -7.38
N LYS A 187 13.41 1.42 -7.97
CA LYS A 187 13.64 1.15 -9.40
C LYS A 187 14.67 0.06 -9.67
N THR A 188 15.51 -0.27 -8.70
CA THR A 188 16.58 -1.26 -8.87
C THR A 188 16.47 -2.37 -7.84
N GLN A 189 17.02 -3.55 -8.17
CA GLN A 189 17.07 -4.68 -7.26
C GLN A 189 17.85 -4.32 -5.98
N GLU A 190 18.97 -3.63 -6.11
CA GLU A 190 19.78 -3.19 -4.98
C GLU A 190 19.00 -2.31 -3.99
N GLN A 191 18.17 -1.37 -4.51
CA GLN A 191 17.31 -0.54 -3.67
C GLN A 191 16.29 -1.40 -2.91
N ALA A 192 15.64 -2.33 -3.61
CA ALA A 192 14.64 -3.21 -3.00
C ALA A 192 15.28 -4.12 -1.93
N GLU A 193 16.45 -4.70 -2.20
CA GLU A 193 17.20 -5.52 -1.24
C GLU A 193 17.59 -4.72 0.02
N LYS A 194 18.04 -3.46 -0.14
CA LYS A 194 18.34 -2.58 0.99
C LYS A 194 17.11 -2.32 1.86
N LEU A 195 15.94 -2.09 1.25
CA LEU A 195 14.69 -1.88 1.96
C LEU A 195 14.20 -3.15 2.68
N LEU A 196 14.29 -4.32 2.02
CA LEU A 196 13.98 -5.62 2.63
C LEU A 196 14.91 -5.93 3.82
N ASN A 197 16.22 -5.71 3.64
CA ASN A 197 17.19 -5.89 4.72
C ASN A 197 17.00 -4.91 5.88
N ALA A 198 16.42 -3.72 5.62
CA ALA A 198 16.04 -2.77 6.66
C ALA A 198 14.79 -3.17 7.44
N GLY A 199 14.03 -4.16 6.97
CA GLY A 199 12.85 -4.70 7.65
C GLY A 199 11.53 -4.54 6.91
N ALA A 200 11.54 -4.16 5.61
CA ALA A 200 10.34 -4.21 4.80
C ALA A 200 9.94 -5.67 4.47
N ASP A 201 8.64 -5.93 4.46
CA ASP A 201 8.07 -7.24 4.10
C ASP A 201 7.58 -7.28 2.65
N ARG A 202 7.30 -6.11 2.05
CA ARG A 202 6.80 -5.93 0.68
C ARG A 202 7.42 -4.73 0.01
N ILE A 203 7.53 -4.81 -1.31
CA ILE A 203 8.00 -3.74 -2.18
C ILE A 203 6.92 -3.37 -3.19
N GLY A 204 6.48 -2.11 -3.17
CA GLY A 204 5.62 -1.56 -4.22
C GLY A 204 6.46 -0.83 -5.27
N THR A 205 6.40 -1.28 -6.52
CA THR A 205 7.19 -0.68 -7.61
C THR A 205 6.47 -0.76 -8.96
N SER A 206 6.62 0.29 -9.78
CA SER A 206 6.24 0.28 -11.20
C SER A 206 7.33 -0.28 -12.11
N SER A 207 8.51 -0.53 -11.57
CA SER A 207 9.70 -0.98 -12.33
C SER A 207 10.05 -2.45 -12.04
N GLY A 208 9.05 -3.31 -11.76
CA GLY A 208 9.29 -4.69 -11.35
C GLY A 208 10.14 -5.50 -12.34
N LEU A 209 9.85 -5.39 -13.64
CA LEU A 209 10.62 -6.04 -14.69
C LEU A 209 12.04 -5.47 -14.79
N GLN A 210 12.15 -4.15 -14.95
CA GLN A 210 13.44 -3.47 -15.03
C GLN A 210 14.34 -3.77 -13.82
N MET A 211 13.75 -3.85 -12.64
CA MET A 211 14.45 -4.15 -11.38
C MET A 211 15.09 -5.54 -11.40
N LEU A 212 14.51 -6.49 -12.14
CA LEU A 212 15.03 -7.85 -12.30
C LEU A 212 15.87 -8.05 -13.57
N GLY A 213 16.16 -6.98 -14.33
CA GLY A 213 16.91 -7.04 -15.57
C GLY A 213 16.14 -7.68 -16.73
N LEU A 214 14.82 -7.57 -16.70
CA LEU A 214 13.90 -8.16 -17.68
C LEU A 214 13.27 -7.10 -18.60
#